data_fc194399c948e096579a9b40e373a09a
#
_entry.id   fc194399c948e096579a9b40e373a09a
#
_cell.length_a   1.000
_cell.length_b   1.000
_cell.length_c   1.000
_cell.angle_alpha   90.00
_cell.angle_beta   90.00
_cell.angle_gamma   90.00
#
_symmetry.space_group_name_H-M   'P 1'
#
loop_
_entity.id
_entity.type
_entity.pdbx_description
1 polymer ?
#
loop_
_entity_poly.entity_id
_entity_poly.type
_entity_poly.pdbx_seq_one_letter_code
_entity_poly.pdbx_strand_id
1 'polypeptide(L)'
;MPGRTRPQAVEPAARGQLSAWLKGVDEGRVTRRDFMLRATALGISASSIGMLIAACGGEDKNDGPATPESAMPSAIDIFNWAAYMSPKVKKRFKQEKQCAVNEVYFDSNEQCVADVRSKPHAYDLCFPEEWAAEVLIKAGLVQPLEMSLLPNFANVTQPDFQRPPYDPGTDGNKYTVPYMFGSIGFAARLDLVTAPPNSWQVLYDQSNKQKITMLDGPRELLAPALFLAGSSPNTTDQAQLDSATDVAIKQKPLVAVYDSENMVAHITSGKFLFSQCWDGDAIGATNEVGLSKVRYVMPDEGYVVWADALCVPKNAPNPYAAHVFLDFLLNPEVAAENANNTGYQPVVEAADPLITSLVQRAMRPTPDQLANGLYIKDLGDFNAAYEAAYKNVKKA
;
A
#
# COMPACT_ATOMS: atom_id res chain seq x y z
N MET A 1 10.96 -42.71 14.39
CA MET A 1 10.85 -41.57 13.46
C MET A 1 11.88 -41.74 12.36
N PRO A 2 11.54 -41.91 11.06
CA PRO A 2 12.54 -42.05 10.01
C PRO A 2 13.00 -40.65 9.56
N GLY A 3 14.33 -40.58 9.35
CA GLY A 3 15.07 -39.35 9.04
C GLY A 3 14.69 -38.74 7.69
N ARG A 4 14.59 -37.40 7.67
CA ARG A 4 14.52 -36.57 6.46
C ARG A 4 15.90 -36.62 5.78
N THR A 5 16.00 -37.27 4.64
CA THR A 5 17.15 -37.17 3.72
C THR A 5 17.19 -35.75 3.16
N ARG A 6 18.32 -35.04 3.38
CA ARG A 6 18.64 -33.77 2.71
C ARG A 6 18.80 -34.04 1.21
N PRO A 7 18.33 -33.15 0.32
CA PRO A 7 18.58 -33.26 -1.10
C PRO A 7 20.10 -33.19 -1.34
N GLN A 8 20.65 -34.13 -2.09
CA GLN A 8 22.06 -34.13 -2.50
C GLN A 8 22.35 -32.90 -3.37
N ALA A 9 23.36 -32.13 -2.99
CA ALA A 9 23.83 -31.00 -3.78
C ALA A 9 24.43 -31.51 -5.10
N VAL A 10 23.94 -30.97 -6.22
CA VAL A 10 24.46 -31.25 -7.57
C VAL A 10 25.92 -30.75 -7.64
N GLU A 11 26.84 -31.60 -8.08
CA GLU A 11 28.27 -31.28 -8.21
C GLU A 11 28.50 -30.04 -9.11
N PRO A 12 29.52 -29.21 -8.84
CA PRO A 12 29.80 -27.98 -9.58
C PRO A 12 29.98 -28.18 -11.10
N ALA A 13 30.55 -29.31 -11.53
CA ALA A 13 30.75 -29.67 -12.95
C ALA A 13 29.38 -29.92 -13.65
N ALA A 14 28.45 -30.56 -12.97
CA ALA A 14 27.10 -30.81 -13.50
C ALA A 14 26.25 -29.52 -13.62
N ARG A 15 26.48 -28.52 -12.75
CA ARG A 15 25.82 -27.19 -12.86
C ARG A 15 26.29 -26.44 -14.11
N GLY A 16 27.56 -26.47 -14.47
CA GLY A 16 28.09 -25.83 -15.66
C GLY A 16 27.52 -26.43 -16.96
N GLN A 17 27.41 -27.78 -17.01
CA GLN A 17 26.80 -28.46 -18.17
C GLN A 17 25.30 -28.18 -18.29
N LEU A 18 24.58 -28.13 -17.17
CA LEU A 18 23.17 -27.81 -17.15
C LEU A 18 22.90 -26.40 -17.69
N SER A 19 23.68 -25.41 -17.26
CA SER A 19 23.59 -24.03 -17.73
C SER A 19 23.88 -23.90 -19.22
N ALA A 20 24.88 -24.63 -19.75
CA ALA A 20 25.17 -24.62 -21.18
C ALA A 20 24.06 -25.26 -22.02
N TRP A 21 23.42 -26.32 -21.51
CA TRP A 21 22.29 -26.95 -22.20
C TRP A 21 21.01 -26.11 -22.16
N LEU A 22 20.73 -25.43 -21.03
CA LEU A 22 19.62 -24.48 -20.92
C LEU A 22 19.77 -23.36 -21.93
N LYS A 23 20.96 -22.76 -22.01
CA LYS A 23 21.26 -21.75 -23.04
C LYS A 23 21.08 -22.31 -24.48
N GLY A 24 21.40 -23.56 -24.70
CA GLY A 24 21.16 -24.23 -25.99
C GLY A 24 19.70 -24.46 -26.32
N VAL A 25 18.82 -24.58 -25.31
CA VAL A 25 17.36 -24.64 -25.48
C VAL A 25 16.80 -23.27 -25.85
N ASP A 26 17.24 -22.22 -25.16
CA ASP A 26 16.83 -20.83 -25.44
C ASP A 26 17.25 -20.36 -26.84
N GLU A 27 18.41 -20.83 -27.30
CA GLU A 27 18.94 -20.52 -28.64
C GLU A 27 18.41 -21.48 -29.74
N GLY A 28 17.48 -22.38 -29.44
CA GLY A 28 16.87 -23.33 -30.37
C GLY A 28 17.82 -24.44 -30.88
N ARG A 29 19.02 -24.56 -30.30
CA ARG A 29 20.07 -25.55 -30.68
C ARG A 29 19.92 -26.92 -30.00
N VAL A 30 19.12 -27.00 -28.92
CA VAL A 30 18.81 -28.22 -28.16
C VAL A 30 17.32 -28.30 -27.97
N THR A 31 16.71 -29.45 -28.31
CA THR A 31 15.26 -29.60 -28.06
C THR A 31 14.96 -29.79 -26.58
N ARG A 32 13.78 -29.37 -26.10
CA ARG A 32 13.31 -29.59 -24.73
C ARG A 32 13.36 -31.08 -24.35
N ARG A 33 13.10 -31.95 -25.31
CA ARG A 33 13.16 -33.41 -25.10
C ARG A 33 14.58 -33.90 -24.88
N ASP A 34 15.56 -33.42 -25.65
CA ASP A 34 16.97 -33.78 -25.50
C ASP A 34 17.54 -33.23 -24.19
N PHE A 35 17.13 -32.02 -23.80
CA PHE A 35 17.52 -31.47 -22.50
C PHE A 35 16.97 -32.34 -21.36
N MET A 36 15.69 -32.75 -21.40
CA MET A 36 15.07 -33.64 -20.41
C MET A 36 15.85 -34.96 -20.27
N LEU A 37 16.18 -35.61 -21.39
CA LEU A 37 16.92 -36.86 -21.40
C LEU A 37 18.34 -36.74 -20.81
N ARG A 38 19.06 -35.65 -21.13
CA ARG A 38 20.41 -35.38 -20.62
C ARG A 38 20.42 -35.03 -19.14
N ALA A 39 19.43 -34.22 -18.67
CA ALA A 39 19.29 -33.84 -17.26
C ALA A 39 18.90 -35.04 -16.37
N THR A 40 18.03 -35.92 -16.87
CA THR A 40 17.66 -37.18 -16.18
C THR A 40 18.89 -38.13 -16.06
N ALA A 41 19.76 -38.18 -17.08
CA ALA A 41 20.99 -38.95 -17.06
C ALA A 41 22.01 -38.45 -16.00
N LEU A 42 21.87 -37.17 -15.56
CA LEU A 42 22.65 -36.57 -14.45
C LEU A 42 21.98 -36.78 -13.08
N GLY A 43 20.90 -37.58 -12.99
CA GLY A 43 20.22 -37.89 -11.73
C GLY A 43 19.24 -36.79 -11.24
N ILE A 44 18.90 -35.83 -12.09
CA ILE A 44 17.95 -34.76 -11.74
C ILE A 44 16.53 -35.29 -11.93
N SER A 45 15.68 -35.15 -10.92
CA SER A 45 14.29 -35.64 -11.00
C SER A 45 13.47 -34.89 -12.05
N ALA A 46 12.53 -35.57 -12.69
CA ALA A 46 11.66 -34.98 -13.72
C ALA A 46 10.87 -33.75 -13.21
N SER A 47 10.51 -33.72 -11.92
CA SER A 47 9.86 -32.58 -11.27
C SER A 47 10.77 -31.35 -11.15
N SER A 48 12.06 -31.57 -10.86
CA SER A 48 13.06 -30.50 -10.79
C SER A 48 13.43 -29.95 -12.17
N ILE A 49 13.42 -30.81 -13.19
CA ILE A 49 13.67 -30.45 -14.60
C ILE A 49 12.47 -29.64 -15.14
N GLY A 50 11.23 -30.00 -14.79
CA GLY A 50 10.02 -29.25 -15.17
C GLY A 50 10.03 -27.81 -14.65
N MET A 51 10.47 -27.60 -13.41
CA MET A 51 10.63 -26.26 -12.82
C MET A 51 11.72 -25.43 -13.51
N LEU A 52 12.84 -26.06 -13.91
CA LEU A 52 13.92 -25.37 -14.62
C LEU A 52 13.52 -24.95 -16.05
N ILE A 53 12.75 -25.76 -16.75
CA ILE A 53 12.24 -25.43 -18.10
C ILE A 53 11.13 -24.38 -18.04
N ALA A 54 10.29 -24.39 -17.02
CA ALA A 54 9.27 -23.37 -16.78
C ALA A 54 9.88 -22.00 -16.43
N ALA A 55 11.05 -22.00 -15.77
CA ALA A 55 11.79 -20.77 -15.45
C ALA A 55 12.54 -20.15 -16.65
N CYS A 56 12.83 -20.93 -17.69
CA CYS A 56 13.60 -20.48 -18.86
C CYS A 56 12.78 -20.44 -20.16
N GLY A 57 11.50 -20.78 -20.14
CA GLY A 57 10.65 -20.90 -21.32
C GLY A 57 9.47 -19.92 -21.33
N GLY A 58 9.64 -18.73 -20.80
CA GLY A 58 8.71 -17.64 -20.99
C GLY A 58 8.96 -16.93 -22.33
N GLU A 59 8.39 -17.39 -23.43
CA GLU A 59 7.96 -16.43 -24.44
C GLU A 59 7.04 -15.42 -23.71
N ASP A 60 7.30 -14.13 -23.92
CA ASP A 60 6.44 -13.01 -23.51
C ASP A 60 5.00 -13.22 -24.05
N LYS A 61 4.19 -14.01 -23.32
CA LYS A 61 2.81 -14.28 -23.73
C LYS A 61 1.81 -13.32 -23.11
N ASN A 62 2.26 -12.33 -22.36
CA ASN A 62 1.37 -11.39 -21.66
C ASN A 62 1.76 -9.92 -21.86
N ASP A 63 2.18 -9.51 -23.08
CA ASP A 63 2.28 -8.08 -23.44
C ASP A 63 0.93 -7.47 -23.85
N GLY A 64 -0.16 -8.21 -23.73
CA GLY A 64 -1.51 -7.73 -24.03
C GLY A 64 -2.35 -7.52 -22.77
N PRO A 65 -3.36 -6.64 -22.84
CA PRO A 65 -4.33 -6.47 -21.77
C PRO A 65 -5.07 -7.80 -21.49
N ALA A 66 -5.55 -7.97 -20.26
CA ALA A 66 -6.36 -9.13 -19.87
C ALA A 66 -7.57 -9.29 -20.81
N THR A 67 -7.88 -10.53 -21.21
CA THR A 67 -9.02 -10.80 -22.08
C THR A 67 -10.22 -11.34 -21.30
N PRO A 68 -11.47 -10.95 -21.67
CA PRO A 68 -12.68 -11.45 -21.01
C PRO A 68 -12.85 -12.97 -21.05
N GLU A 69 -12.17 -13.63 -21.97
CA GLU A 69 -12.27 -15.09 -22.20
C GLU A 69 -11.29 -15.92 -21.35
N SER A 70 -10.47 -15.27 -20.52
CA SER A 70 -9.50 -15.98 -19.67
C SER A 70 -10.21 -16.75 -18.55
N ALA A 71 -9.77 -17.99 -18.33
CA ALA A 71 -10.33 -18.83 -17.26
C ALA A 71 -9.84 -18.37 -15.88
N MET A 72 -10.72 -18.51 -14.87
CA MET A 72 -10.33 -18.27 -13.48
C MET A 72 -9.39 -19.38 -12.98
N PRO A 73 -8.26 -19.03 -12.32
CA PRO A 73 -7.40 -19.99 -11.65
C PRO A 73 -8.05 -20.48 -10.35
N SER A 74 -7.47 -21.52 -9.74
CA SER A 74 -7.92 -21.99 -8.42
C SER A 74 -7.59 -21.01 -7.28
N ALA A 75 -6.58 -20.14 -7.48
CA ALA A 75 -6.18 -19.10 -6.55
C ALA A 75 -5.46 -17.97 -7.27
N ILE A 76 -5.49 -16.78 -6.65
CA ILE A 76 -4.62 -15.63 -6.95
C ILE A 76 -3.77 -15.30 -5.73
N ASP A 77 -2.58 -14.77 -5.99
CA ASP A 77 -1.66 -14.30 -4.96
C ASP A 77 -1.65 -12.78 -4.94
N ILE A 78 -2.03 -12.17 -3.82
CA ILE A 78 -2.04 -10.72 -3.65
C ILE A 78 -0.97 -10.26 -2.67
N PHE A 79 -0.34 -9.14 -2.94
CA PHE A 79 0.68 -8.51 -2.10
C PHE A 79 0.07 -7.31 -1.40
N ASN A 80 -0.15 -7.40 -0.11
CA ASN A 80 -1.04 -6.54 0.66
C ASN A 80 -0.42 -6.13 2.01
N TRP A 81 -1.00 -5.16 2.66
CA TRP A 81 -0.77 -4.83 4.06
C TRP A 81 -1.40 -5.91 4.97
N ALA A 82 -0.79 -6.14 6.14
CA ALA A 82 -1.34 -7.06 7.11
C ALA A 82 -2.69 -6.56 7.66
N ALA A 83 -3.64 -7.48 7.88
CA ALA A 83 -4.99 -7.21 8.41
C ALA A 83 -5.84 -6.22 7.58
N TYR A 84 -5.51 -5.98 6.32
CA TYR A 84 -6.12 -4.94 5.48
C TYR A 84 -7.27 -5.43 4.62
N MET A 85 -7.67 -6.68 4.75
CA MET A 85 -8.81 -7.27 4.04
C MET A 85 -9.61 -8.19 4.96
N SER A 86 -10.95 -8.06 4.93
CA SER A 86 -11.84 -8.92 5.71
C SER A 86 -11.73 -10.39 5.26
N PRO A 87 -11.57 -11.33 6.20
CA PRO A 87 -11.65 -12.76 5.88
C PRO A 87 -12.98 -13.17 5.22
N LYS A 88 -14.07 -12.43 5.48
CA LYS A 88 -15.38 -12.69 4.86
C LYS A 88 -15.37 -12.34 3.38
N VAL A 89 -14.68 -11.27 2.99
CA VAL A 89 -14.50 -10.87 1.58
C VAL A 89 -13.77 -11.94 0.80
N LYS A 90 -12.65 -12.47 1.31
CA LYS A 90 -11.91 -13.57 0.69
C LYS A 90 -12.74 -14.84 0.56
N LYS A 91 -13.49 -15.17 1.61
CA LYS A 91 -14.41 -16.32 1.61
C LYS A 91 -15.52 -16.15 0.56
N ARG A 92 -16.12 -14.96 0.47
CA ARG A 92 -17.16 -14.64 -0.51
C ARG A 92 -16.63 -14.76 -1.94
N PHE A 93 -15.47 -14.17 -2.24
CA PHE A 93 -14.84 -14.29 -3.55
C PHE A 93 -14.60 -15.75 -3.94
N LYS A 94 -14.03 -16.55 -3.03
CA LYS A 94 -13.85 -17.99 -3.26
C LYS A 94 -15.15 -18.73 -3.55
N GLN A 95 -16.24 -18.38 -2.87
CA GLN A 95 -17.55 -19.00 -3.10
C GLN A 95 -18.17 -18.60 -4.44
N GLU A 96 -18.08 -17.34 -4.82
CA GLU A 96 -18.68 -16.80 -6.04
C GLU A 96 -17.87 -17.12 -7.30
N LYS A 97 -16.55 -17.06 -7.21
CA LYS A 97 -15.64 -17.17 -8.36
C LYS A 97 -14.85 -18.48 -8.42
N GLN A 98 -15.00 -19.36 -7.42
CA GLN A 98 -14.24 -20.61 -7.26
C GLN A 98 -12.72 -20.41 -7.27
N CYS A 99 -12.26 -19.21 -6.86
CA CYS A 99 -10.87 -18.79 -6.83
C CYS A 99 -10.51 -18.35 -5.41
N ALA A 100 -9.48 -18.94 -4.82
CA ALA A 100 -8.98 -18.53 -3.51
C ALA A 100 -8.14 -17.26 -3.62
N VAL A 101 -8.07 -16.49 -2.53
CA VAL A 101 -7.17 -15.33 -2.41
C VAL A 101 -6.13 -15.65 -1.34
N ASN A 102 -4.89 -15.76 -1.75
CA ASN A 102 -3.74 -15.92 -0.86
C ASN A 102 -3.12 -14.54 -0.65
N GLU A 103 -2.80 -14.20 0.60
CA GLU A 103 -2.15 -12.94 0.93
C GLU A 103 -0.69 -13.16 1.28
N VAL A 104 0.17 -12.38 0.66
CA VAL A 104 1.56 -12.15 1.08
C VAL A 104 1.62 -10.72 1.59
N TYR A 105 2.29 -10.48 2.70
CA TYR A 105 2.31 -9.18 3.34
C TYR A 105 3.64 -8.46 3.13
N PHE A 106 3.56 -7.14 3.09
CA PHE A 106 4.72 -6.24 3.16
C PHE A 106 4.53 -5.27 4.33
N ASP A 107 5.66 -4.78 4.83
CA ASP A 107 5.70 -3.88 5.99
C ASP A 107 5.97 -2.43 5.59
N SER A 108 6.36 -2.19 4.32
CA SER A 108 6.59 -0.84 3.78
C SER A 108 6.38 -0.78 2.26
N ASN A 109 6.11 0.42 1.76
CA ASN A 109 5.98 0.68 0.32
C ASN A 109 7.29 0.41 -0.44
N GLU A 110 8.44 0.70 0.17
CA GLU A 110 9.76 0.40 -0.39
C GLU A 110 9.94 -1.09 -0.61
N GLN A 111 9.50 -1.91 0.35
CA GLN A 111 9.48 -3.36 0.21
C GLN A 111 8.55 -3.78 -0.93
N CYS A 112 7.35 -3.20 -1.02
CA CYS A 112 6.41 -3.48 -2.09
C CYS A 112 7.05 -3.23 -3.46
N VAL A 113 7.65 -2.06 -3.68
CA VAL A 113 8.33 -1.71 -4.93
C VAL A 113 9.51 -2.64 -5.23
N ALA A 114 10.34 -2.94 -4.22
CA ALA A 114 11.51 -3.80 -4.39
C ALA A 114 11.11 -5.25 -4.74
N ASP A 115 10.08 -5.78 -4.10
CA ASP A 115 9.60 -7.14 -4.32
C ASP A 115 8.89 -7.30 -5.66
N VAL A 116 8.04 -6.35 -6.07
CA VAL A 116 7.43 -6.36 -7.41
C VAL A 116 8.49 -6.32 -8.51
N ARG A 117 9.58 -5.56 -8.31
CA ARG A 117 10.72 -5.49 -9.25
C ARG A 117 11.52 -6.78 -9.30
N SER A 118 11.82 -7.37 -8.15
CA SER A 118 12.71 -8.54 -8.06
C SER A 118 12.01 -9.88 -8.25
N LYS A 119 10.69 -9.91 -8.09
CA LYS A 119 9.85 -11.12 -8.15
C LYS A 119 8.70 -10.94 -9.17
N PRO A 120 8.99 -10.76 -10.46
CA PRO A 120 8.03 -10.29 -11.48
C PRO A 120 6.80 -11.18 -11.70
N HIS A 121 6.84 -12.46 -11.26
CA HIS A 121 5.75 -13.43 -11.43
C HIS A 121 5.18 -13.91 -10.07
N ALA A 122 5.47 -13.22 -8.97
CA ALA A 122 5.08 -13.69 -7.65
C ALA A 122 3.66 -13.28 -7.26
N TYR A 123 3.14 -12.19 -7.85
CA TYR A 123 1.90 -11.59 -7.41
C TYR A 123 0.98 -11.29 -8.59
N ASP A 124 -0.33 -11.49 -8.38
CA ASP A 124 -1.38 -11.15 -9.34
C ASP A 124 -1.85 -9.71 -9.15
N LEU A 125 -1.80 -9.21 -7.91
CA LEU A 125 -2.25 -7.88 -7.53
C LEU A 125 -1.40 -7.35 -6.39
N CYS A 126 -1.12 -6.04 -6.34
CA CYS A 126 -0.46 -5.37 -5.22
C CYS A 126 -1.24 -4.13 -4.75
N PHE A 127 -1.06 -3.79 -3.47
CA PHE A 127 -1.82 -2.78 -2.73
C PHE A 127 -0.90 -1.66 -2.19
N PRO A 128 -0.09 -1.01 -3.03
CA PRO A 128 0.76 0.10 -2.59
C PRO A 128 -0.07 1.35 -2.28
N GLU A 129 0.49 2.25 -1.48
CA GLU A 129 0.03 3.63 -1.43
C GLU A 129 0.30 4.36 -2.76
N GLU A 130 -0.36 5.51 -2.94
CA GLU A 130 -0.35 6.29 -4.17
C GLU A 130 1.04 6.62 -4.72
N TRP A 131 1.97 7.05 -3.87
CA TRP A 131 3.32 7.42 -4.30
C TRP A 131 4.14 6.19 -4.76
N ALA A 132 3.95 5.05 -4.12
CA ALA A 132 4.62 3.82 -4.52
C ALA A 132 4.01 3.25 -5.81
N ALA A 133 2.69 3.38 -6.01
CA ALA A 133 2.05 3.10 -7.28
C ALA A 133 2.61 3.97 -8.40
N GLU A 134 2.81 5.29 -8.16
CA GLU A 134 3.45 6.19 -9.11
C GLU A 134 4.86 5.72 -9.50
N VAL A 135 5.67 5.27 -8.52
CA VAL A 135 7.00 4.67 -8.77
C VAL A 135 6.90 3.41 -9.64
N LEU A 136 5.95 2.52 -9.34
CA LEU A 136 5.74 1.29 -10.11
C LEU A 136 5.31 1.59 -11.55
N ILE A 137 4.44 2.58 -11.77
CA ILE A 137 4.00 3.02 -13.10
C ILE A 137 5.18 3.60 -13.89
N LYS A 138 5.91 4.57 -13.31
CA LYS A 138 7.09 5.20 -13.95
C LYS A 138 8.17 4.19 -14.31
N ALA A 139 8.33 3.15 -13.49
CA ALA A 139 9.31 2.09 -13.73
C ALA A 139 8.82 1.02 -14.75
N GLY A 140 7.59 1.10 -15.25
CA GLY A 140 6.99 0.10 -16.14
C GLY A 140 6.85 -1.28 -15.51
N LEU A 141 6.62 -1.34 -14.18
CA LEU A 141 6.49 -2.57 -13.40
C LEU A 141 5.05 -3.05 -13.25
N VAL A 142 4.08 -2.25 -13.65
CA VAL A 142 2.65 -2.57 -13.67
C VAL A 142 2.11 -2.46 -15.10
N GLN A 143 1.02 -3.17 -15.38
CA GLN A 143 0.37 -3.15 -16.68
C GLN A 143 -0.86 -2.22 -16.67
N PRO A 144 -1.26 -1.68 -17.85
CA PRO A 144 -2.52 -0.97 -18.00
C PRO A 144 -3.70 -1.85 -17.60
N LEU A 145 -4.70 -1.25 -16.97
CA LEU A 145 -5.93 -1.94 -16.61
C LEU A 145 -6.88 -2.05 -17.82
N GLU A 146 -7.44 -3.24 -18.00
CA GLU A 146 -8.54 -3.45 -18.95
C GLU A 146 -9.86 -3.00 -18.31
N MET A 147 -10.24 -1.74 -18.55
CA MET A 147 -11.40 -1.11 -17.91
C MET A 147 -12.73 -1.78 -18.27
N SER A 148 -12.81 -2.51 -19.38
CA SER A 148 -14.00 -3.29 -19.74
C SER A 148 -14.28 -4.44 -18.77
N LEU A 149 -13.27 -4.89 -18.02
CA LEU A 149 -13.39 -5.91 -16.97
C LEU A 149 -13.75 -5.31 -15.59
N LEU A 150 -13.88 -4.00 -15.48
CA LEU A 150 -14.12 -3.28 -14.22
C LEU A 150 -15.43 -2.47 -14.24
N PRO A 151 -16.60 -3.10 -14.51
CA PRO A 151 -17.88 -2.37 -14.55
C PRO A 151 -18.21 -1.69 -13.23
N ASN A 152 -17.82 -2.26 -12.08
CA ASN A 152 -18.02 -1.68 -10.76
C ASN A 152 -17.16 -0.43 -10.50
N PHE A 153 -16.18 -0.10 -11.37
CA PHE A 153 -15.46 1.18 -11.29
C PHE A 153 -16.41 2.39 -11.40
N ALA A 154 -17.58 2.22 -11.99
CA ALA A 154 -18.64 3.23 -12.00
C ALA A 154 -19.13 3.63 -10.59
N ASN A 155 -18.88 2.82 -9.57
CA ASN A 155 -19.21 3.12 -8.16
C ASN A 155 -18.20 4.07 -7.50
N VAL A 156 -17.05 4.32 -8.13
CA VAL A 156 -16.08 5.35 -7.72
C VAL A 156 -16.53 6.67 -8.34
N THR A 157 -17.21 7.50 -7.57
CA THR A 157 -17.90 8.70 -8.10
C THR A 157 -17.08 9.97 -7.91
N GLN A 158 -16.16 10.01 -6.95
CA GLN A 158 -15.32 11.18 -6.68
C GLN A 158 -14.29 11.40 -7.79
N PRO A 159 -14.21 12.63 -8.38
CA PRO A 159 -13.30 12.92 -9.49
C PRO A 159 -11.84 12.63 -9.18
N ASP A 160 -11.40 12.91 -7.94
CA ASP A 160 -10.01 12.71 -7.50
C ASP A 160 -9.61 11.22 -7.47
N PHE A 161 -10.58 10.33 -7.27
CA PHE A 161 -10.35 8.88 -7.34
C PHE A 161 -10.56 8.32 -8.75
N GLN A 162 -11.38 8.97 -9.57
CA GLN A 162 -11.52 8.57 -10.96
C GLN A 162 -10.27 8.89 -11.79
N ARG A 163 -9.60 10.01 -11.48
CA ARG A 163 -8.39 10.51 -12.16
C ARG A 163 -7.36 11.00 -11.15
N PRO A 164 -6.80 10.09 -10.35
CA PRO A 164 -5.87 10.49 -9.31
C PRO A 164 -4.55 11.00 -9.91
N PRO A 165 -3.91 11.99 -9.28
CA PRO A 165 -2.69 12.62 -9.81
C PRO A 165 -1.49 11.67 -9.86
N TYR A 166 -1.51 10.58 -9.10
CA TYR A 166 -0.47 9.55 -9.08
C TYR A 166 -0.63 8.52 -10.21
N ASP A 167 -1.76 8.51 -10.92
CA ASP A 167 -2.01 7.69 -12.09
C ASP A 167 -2.29 8.60 -13.30
N PRO A 168 -1.27 9.28 -13.82
CA PRO A 168 -1.44 10.35 -14.81
C PRO A 168 -1.94 9.85 -16.17
N GLY A 169 -1.79 8.55 -16.47
CA GLY A 169 -2.22 7.98 -17.72
C GLY A 169 -1.67 8.76 -18.95
N THR A 170 -0.36 9.05 -18.95
CA THR A 170 0.28 9.87 -20.01
C THR A 170 0.12 9.28 -21.41
N ASP A 171 -0.15 7.98 -21.48
CA ASP A 171 -0.46 7.21 -22.69
C ASP A 171 -1.98 7.02 -22.89
N GLY A 172 -2.82 7.64 -22.05
CA GLY A 172 -4.27 7.48 -22.03
C GLY A 172 -4.77 6.24 -21.29
N ASN A 173 -3.88 5.42 -20.76
CA ASN A 173 -4.23 4.23 -19.98
C ASN A 173 -4.42 4.57 -18.51
N LYS A 174 -5.16 3.70 -17.79
CA LYS A 174 -5.28 3.69 -16.35
C LYS A 174 -4.52 2.49 -15.80
N TYR A 175 -3.77 2.68 -14.72
CA TYR A 175 -2.92 1.66 -14.12
C TYR A 175 -3.36 1.23 -12.73
N THR A 176 -4.20 2.05 -12.07
CA THR A 176 -4.60 1.82 -10.69
C THR A 176 -6.11 1.86 -10.50
N VAL A 177 -6.56 1.12 -9.49
CA VAL A 177 -7.89 1.26 -8.89
C VAL A 177 -7.69 1.73 -7.45
N PRO A 178 -8.22 2.88 -7.03
CA PRO A 178 -8.19 3.28 -5.63
C PRO A 178 -9.05 2.30 -4.80
N TYR A 179 -8.64 2.07 -3.56
CA TYR A 179 -9.28 1.05 -2.70
C TYR A 179 -9.84 1.65 -1.42
N MET A 180 -8.97 2.09 -0.54
CA MET A 180 -9.31 2.82 0.66
C MET A 180 -8.53 4.13 0.69
N PHE A 181 -9.04 5.08 1.44
CA PHE A 181 -8.41 6.38 1.59
C PHE A 181 -8.60 6.91 3.00
N GLY A 182 -7.80 7.91 3.34
CA GLY A 182 -7.88 8.59 4.61
C GLY A 182 -7.03 9.84 4.63
N SER A 183 -6.80 10.34 5.83
CA SER A 183 -5.99 11.53 6.06
C SER A 183 -5.08 11.36 7.26
N ILE A 184 -4.02 12.19 7.30
CA ILE A 184 -3.17 12.36 8.47
C ILE A 184 -3.50 13.71 9.08
N GLY A 185 -4.01 13.63 10.29
CA GLY A 185 -4.32 14.78 11.13
C GLY A 185 -3.83 14.55 12.56
N PHE A 186 -4.61 15.00 13.52
CA PHE A 186 -4.36 14.65 14.91
C PHE A 186 -5.65 14.38 15.68
N ALA A 187 -5.58 13.47 16.63
CA ALA A 187 -6.64 13.23 17.61
C ALA A 187 -6.41 14.13 18.85
N ALA A 188 -7.47 14.81 19.29
CA ALA A 188 -7.50 15.60 20.53
C ALA A 188 -8.37 14.91 21.56
N ARG A 189 -7.91 14.84 22.82
CA ARG A 189 -8.68 14.31 23.97
C ARG A 189 -9.54 15.42 24.59
N LEU A 190 -10.84 15.39 24.28
CA LEU A 190 -11.81 16.41 24.72
C LEU A 190 -12.08 16.44 26.23
N ASP A 191 -11.81 15.36 26.92
CA ASP A 191 -11.86 15.29 28.39
C ASP A 191 -10.62 15.93 29.07
N LEU A 192 -9.56 16.21 28.30
CA LEU A 192 -8.32 16.84 28.76
C LEU A 192 -8.11 18.22 28.17
N VAL A 193 -8.73 18.53 27.02
CA VAL A 193 -8.56 19.80 26.29
C VAL A 193 -9.92 20.33 25.88
N THR A 194 -10.25 21.54 26.34
CA THR A 194 -11.47 22.21 25.94
C THR A 194 -11.28 22.94 24.60
N ALA A 195 -12.14 22.64 23.60
CA ALA A 195 -12.12 23.27 22.28
C ALA A 195 -10.73 23.29 21.59
N PRO A 196 -10.22 22.12 21.18
CA PRO A 196 -8.93 22.06 20.48
C PRO A 196 -8.98 22.88 19.19
N PRO A 197 -7.97 23.71 18.90
CA PRO A 197 -7.89 24.46 17.65
C PRO A 197 -7.70 23.52 16.44
N ASN A 198 -8.12 24.01 15.26
CA ASN A 198 -7.91 23.29 13.98
C ASN A 198 -6.53 23.63 13.38
N SER A 199 -5.45 23.48 14.15
CA SER A 199 -4.14 23.91 13.74
C SER A 199 -3.05 22.96 14.23
N TRP A 200 -2.09 22.66 13.38
CA TRP A 200 -0.87 21.91 13.76
C TRP A 200 -0.08 22.56 14.89
N GLN A 201 -0.29 23.87 15.14
CA GLN A 201 0.42 24.63 16.18
C GLN A 201 0.33 23.97 17.56
N VAL A 202 -0.74 23.24 17.86
CA VAL A 202 -0.89 22.51 19.15
C VAL A 202 0.21 21.50 19.42
N LEU A 203 0.80 20.93 18.36
CA LEU A 203 1.90 19.97 18.48
C LEU A 203 3.26 20.65 18.72
N TYR A 204 3.31 21.98 18.67
CA TYR A 204 4.52 22.82 18.84
C TYR A 204 4.41 23.74 20.06
N ASP A 205 3.28 23.70 20.79
CA ASP A 205 3.09 24.54 21.97
C ASP A 205 3.82 23.95 23.20
N GLN A 206 4.66 24.77 23.82
CA GLN A 206 5.44 24.41 25.01
C GLN A 206 4.60 23.96 26.20
N SER A 207 3.36 24.43 26.30
CA SER A 207 2.40 24.01 27.36
C SER A 207 2.01 22.53 27.25
N ASN A 208 2.19 21.94 26.06
CA ASN A 208 1.86 20.54 25.77
C ASN A 208 3.07 19.58 25.93
N LYS A 209 4.16 20.06 26.56
CA LYS A 209 5.40 19.28 26.73
C LYS A 209 5.14 17.91 27.32
N GLN A 210 5.64 16.85 26.68
CA GLN A 210 5.50 15.44 27.04
C GLN A 210 4.04 14.96 27.09
N LYS A 211 3.14 15.65 26.36
CA LYS A 211 1.73 15.29 26.26
C LYS A 211 1.25 15.14 24.80
N ILE A 212 2.19 15.05 23.87
CA ILE A 212 1.90 14.84 22.46
C ILE A 212 2.60 13.58 21.95
N THR A 213 2.01 12.93 20.93
CA THR A 213 2.65 11.85 20.18
C THR A 213 2.69 12.20 18.71
N MET A 214 3.73 11.72 18.03
CA MET A 214 3.96 11.95 16.61
C MET A 214 4.11 10.62 15.88
N LEU A 215 3.68 10.57 14.63
CA LEU A 215 3.98 9.47 13.73
C LEU A 215 5.50 9.37 13.49
N ASP A 216 5.98 8.16 13.34
CA ASP A 216 7.41 7.84 13.20
C ASP A 216 7.76 7.51 11.75
N GLY A 217 7.59 8.47 10.87
CA GLY A 217 7.93 8.40 9.44
C GLY A 217 8.54 9.71 8.95
N PRO A 218 9.44 9.68 7.95
CA PRO A 218 10.13 10.87 7.45
C PRO A 218 9.18 11.95 6.92
N ARG A 219 8.16 11.55 6.17
CA ARG A 219 7.22 12.46 5.53
C ARG A 219 6.15 12.92 6.52
N GLU A 220 5.63 12.03 7.33
CA GLU A 220 4.60 12.25 8.34
C GLU A 220 5.10 13.21 9.44
N LEU A 221 6.33 13.00 9.90
CA LEU A 221 6.93 13.82 10.96
C LEU A 221 7.17 15.26 10.51
N LEU A 222 7.61 15.46 9.27
CA LEU A 222 7.98 16.79 8.76
C LEU A 222 6.78 17.56 8.17
N ALA A 223 5.73 16.87 7.73
CA ALA A 223 4.58 17.49 7.08
C ALA A 223 3.92 18.60 7.92
N PRO A 224 3.65 18.43 9.25
CA PRO A 224 3.06 19.50 10.06
C PRO A 224 3.89 20.78 10.10
N ALA A 225 5.22 20.68 10.18
CA ALA A 225 6.11 21.83 10.17
C ALA A 225 6.14 22.55 8.82
N LEU A 226 6.07 21.77 7.72
CA LEU A 226 5.97 22.33 6.36
C LEU A 226 4.65 23.07 6.17
N PHE A 227 3.51 22.46 6.56
CA PHE A 227 2.20 23.11 6.47
C PHE A 227 2.14 24.41 7.29
N LEU A 228 2.66 24.42 8.50
CA LEU A 228 2.73 25.62 9.34
C LEU A 228 3.56 26.74 8.70
N ALA A 229 4.57 26.39 7.90
CA ALA A 229 5.38 27.34 7.13
C ALA A 229 4.72 27.76 5.81
N GLY A 230 3.52 27.28 5.48
CA GLY A 230 2.86 27.47 4.18
C GLY A 230 3.57 26.77 3.02
N SER A 231 4.37 25.75 3.32
CA SER A 231 5.12 24.95 2.35
C SER A 231 4.43 23.62 2.08
N SER A 232 4.64 23.08 0.88
CA SER A 232 4.11 21.75 0.52
C SER A 232 4.89 20.63 1.24
N PRO A 233 4.23 19.56 1.70
CA PRO A 233 4.91 18.35 2.18
C PRO A 233 5.67 17.63 1.05
N ASN A 234 5.52 18.08 -0.21
CA ASN A 234 6.22 17.59 -1.39
C ASN A 234 7.30 18.58 -1.87
N THR A 235 7.76 19.51 -1.02
CA THR A 235 8.79 20.46 -1.43
C THR A 235 10.09 19.74 -1.81
N THR A 236 10.73 20.22 -2.87
CA THR A 236 12.11 19.87 -3.26
C THR A 236 13.07 21.06 -3.04
N ASP A 237 12.62 22.08 -2.31
CA ASP A 237 13.44 23.20 -1.87
C ASP A 237 14.15 22.83 -0.56
N GLN A 238 15.48 22.69 -0.61
CA GLN A 238 16.29 22.31 0.54
C GLN A 238 16.14 23.30 1.70
N ALA A 239 16.02 24.61 1.43
CA ALA A 239 15.89 25.61 2.48
C ALA A 239 14.54 25.49 3.23
N GLN A 240 13.45 25.15 2.55
CA GLN A 240 12.16 24.86 3.18
C GLN A 240 12.25 23.60 4.05
N LEU A 241 12.89 22.55 3.55
CA LEU A 241 13.08 21.29 4.29
C LEU A 241 13.96 21.50 5.52
N ASP A 242 15.06 22.26 5.40
CA ASP A 242 15.94 22.59 6.52
C ASP A 242 15.21 23.39 7.60
N SER A 243 14.41 24.39 7.21
CA SER A 243 13.57 25.16 8.12
C SER A 243 12.57 24.28 8.88
N ALA A 244 11.86 23.37 8.17
CA ALA A 244 10.94 22.44 8.79
C ALA A 244 11.66 21.45 9.73
N THR A 245 12.88 21.03 9.37
CA THR A 245 13.74 20.18 10.21
C THR A 245 14.11 20.88 11.51
N ASP A 246 14.52 22.14 11.46
CA ASP A 246 14.83 22.95 12.64
C ASP A 246 13.61 23.12 13.56
N VAL A 247 12.42 23.32 12.97
CA VAL A 247 11.16 23.39 13.72
C VAL A 247 10.85 22.04 14.41
N ALA A 248 11.02 20.93 13.72
CA ALA A 248 10.82 19.59 14.26
C ALA A 248 11.85 19.23 15.36
N ILE A 249 13.12 19.67 15.21
CA ILE A 249 14.13 19.53 16.27
C ILE A 249 13.73 20.31 17.54
N LYS A 250 13.22 21.55 17.39
CA LYS A 250 12.72 22.33 18.52
C LYS A 250 11.47 21.74 19.16
N GLN A 251 10.67 21.01 18.39
CA GLN A 251 9.48 20.28 18.89
C GLN A 251 9.88 19.04 19.70
N LYS A 252 10.97 18.37 19.36
CA LYS A 252 11.34 17.07 19.93
C LYS A 252 11.22 16.98 21.47
N PRO A 253 11.66 17.97 22.28
CA PRO A 253 11.50 17.94 23.73
C PRO A 253 10.03 17.93 24.20
N LEU A 254 9.06 18.27 23.32
CA LEU A 254 7.64 18.29 23.61
C LEU A 254 7.01 16.91 23.38
N VAL A 255 7.58 16.13 22.47
CA VAL A 255 7.06 14.82 22.05
C VAL A 255 7.37 13.78 23.12
N ALA A 256 6.34 13.09 23.59
CA ALA A 256 6.48 11.99 24.51
C ALA A 256 6.85 10.68 23.82
N VAL A 257 6.28 10.44 22.63
CA VAL A 257 6.45 9.19 21.86
C VAL A 257 6.41 9.49 20.37
N TYR A 258 7.31 8.87 19.64
CA TYR A 258 7.24 8.69 18.17
C TYR A 258 6.88 7.24 17.92
N ASP A 259 5.70 6.98 17.36
CA ASP A 259 5.17 5.64 17.11
C ASP A 259 4.16 5.72 15.97
N SER A 260 4.14 4.71 15.10
CA SER A 260 3.17 4.57 14.02
C SER A 260 2.32 3.30 14.15
N GLU A 261 2.58 2.45 15.17
CA GLU A 261 1.92 1.15 15.29
C GLU A 261 0.83 1.15 16.38
N ASN A 262 1.00 1.92 17.46
CA ASN A 262 0.16 1.82 18.65
C ASN A 262 -0.71 3.08 18.88
N MET A 263 -1.10 3.79 17.81
CA MET A 263 -1.77 5.08 17.93
C MET A 263 -3.11 5.01 18.64
N VAL A 264 -3.91 3.97 18.40
CA VAL A 264 -5.18 3.75 19.10
C VAL A 264 -4.93 3.67 20.61
N ALA A 265 -3.93 2.89 21.05
CA ALA A 265 -3.59 2.76 22.47
C ALA A 265 -3.09 4.07 23.07
N HIS A 266 -2.32 4.88 22.33
CA HIS A 266 -1.89 6.20 22.77
C HIS A 266 -3.07 7.14 22.97
N ILE A 267 -3.98 7.23 22.01
CA ILE A 267 -5.16 8.09 22.07
C ILE A 267 -6.08 7.66 23.21
N THR A 268 -6.35 6.37 23.38
CA THR A 268 -7.29 5.86 24.39
C THR A 268 -6.74 5.93 25.81
N SER A 269 -5.39 5.93 25.99
CA SER A 269 -4.73 5.92 27.29
C SER A 269 -5.09 7.09 28.22
N GLY A 270 -5.51 8.24 27.67
CA GLY A 270 -5.73 9.48 28.42
C GLY A 270 -4.46 10.15 28.94
N LYS A 271 -3.28 9.73 28.49
CA LYS A 271 -1.98 10.32 28.88
C LYS A 271 -1.59 11.51 28.01
N PHE A 272 -2.04 11.51 26.75
CA PHE A 272 -1.66 12.51 25.76
C PHE A 272 -2.84 13.42 25.44
N LEU A 273 -2.56 14.70 25.21
CA LEU A 273 -3.58 15.70 24.84
C LEU A 273 -3.88 15.64 23.35
N PHE A 274 -2.80 15.49 22.55
CA PHE A 274 -2.83 15.48 21.10
C PHE A 274 -1.96 14.35 20.57
N SER A 275 -2.46 13.65 19.57
CA SER A 275 -1.74 12.57 18.90
C SER A 275 -1.84 12.74 17.39
N GLN A 276 -0.74 13.02 16.71
CA GLN A 276 -0.72 12.90 15.25
C GLN A 276 -1.04 11.46 14.88
N CYS A 277 -1.99 11.23 13.98
CA CYS A 277 -2.44 9.89 13.64
C CYS A 277 -3.13 9.87 12.27
N TRP A 278 -3.31 8.69 11.73
CA TRP A 278 -4.27 8.46 10.65
C TRP A 278 -5.71 8.54 11.18
N ASP A 279 -6.64 8.90 10.31
CA ASP A 279 -8.07 8.97 10.65
C ASP A 279 -8.62 7.61 11.14
N GLY A 280 -8.16 6.48 10.58
CA GLY A 280 -8.53 5.14 11.04
C GLY A 280 -8.20 4.89 12.52
N ASP A 281 -7.04 5.36 13.00
CA ASP A 281 -6.66 5.27 14.42
C ASP A 281 -7.60 6.10 15.29
N ALA A 282 -7.91 7.31 14.85
CA ALA A 282 -8.85 8.18 15.57
C ALA A 282 -10.26 7.57 15.60
N ILE A 283 -10.70 6.93 14.51
CA ILE A 283 -11.95 6.18 14.45
C ILE A 283 -11.92 5.00 15.43
N GLY A 284 -10.86 4.20 15.41
CA GLY A 284 -10.65 3.09 16.34
C GLY A 284 -10.71 3.55 17.81
N ALA A 285 -9.94 4.57 18.15
CA ALA A 285 -9.92 5.13 19.49
C ALA A 285 -11.28 5.71 19.92
N THR A 286 -11.99 6.37 18.99
CA THR A 286 -13.32 6.94 19.26
C THR A 286 -14.36 5.84 19.49
N ASN A 287 -14.27 4.73 18.75
CA ASN A 287 -15.14 3.57 19.00
C ASN A 287 -14.92 2.96 20.37
N GLU A 288 -13.69 2.99 20.91
CA GLU A 288 -13.39 2.46 22.24
C GLU A 288 -13.83 3.38 23.39
N VAL A 289 -13.54 4.69 23.29
CA VAL A 289 -13.74 5.60 24.42
C VAL A 289 -14.89 6.61 24.25
N GLY A 290 -15.48 6.70 23.07
CA GLY A 290 -16.64 7.50 22.74
C GLY A 290 -16.34 8.87 22.12
N LEU A 291 -17.27 9.35 21.27
CA LEU A 291 -17.22 10.64 20.56
C LEU A 291 -17.07 11.87 21.49
N SER A 292 -17.52 11.76 22.74
CA SER A 292 -17.38 12.85 23.71
C SER A 292 -15.93 13.02 24.22
N LYS A 293 -15.05 12.05 23.97
CA LYS A 293 -13.66 12.06 24.49
C LYS A 293 -12.62 12.26 23.39
N VAL A 294 -12.93 11.98 22.14
CA VAL A 294 -11.97 12.08 21.04
C VAL A 294 -12.55 12.91 19.92
N ARG A 295 -11.78 13.86 19.42
CA ARG A 295 -12.05 14.60 18.18
C ARG A 295 -10.86 14.42 17.25
N TYR A 296 -11.11 13.97 16.05
CA TYR A 296 -10.12 14.02 14.97
C TYR A 296 -10.15 15.39 14.31
N VAL A 297 -8.99 15.94 14.03
CA VAL A 297 -8.82 17.27 13.44
C VAL A 297 -7.99 17.15 12.18
N MET A 298 -8.51 17.62 11.08
CA MET A 298 -7.80 17.97 9.84
C MET A 298 -7.46 19.46 9.93
N PRO A 299 -6.17 19.82 10.11
CA PRO A 299 -5.78 21.22 10.36
C PRO A 299 -6.01 22.14 9.17
N ASP A 300 -6.32 23.41 9.47
CA ASP A 300 -6.64 24.43 8.46
C ASP A 300 -5.44 24.81 7.58
N GLU A 301 -4.20 24.61 8.06
CA GLU A 301 -2.98 24.87 7.27
C GLU A 301 -2.77 23.84 6.16
N GLY A 302 -3.49 22.75 6.18
CA GLY A 302 -3.37 21.61 5.27
C GLY A 302 -3.01 20.33 5.98
N TYR A 303 -3.19 19.24 5.29
CA TYR A 303 -2.95 17.89 5.80
C TYR A 303 -2.65 16.93 4.64
N VAL A 304 -2.07 15.78 4.98
CA VAL A 304 -1.85 14.70 4.02
C VAL A 304 -3.15 13.93 3.84
N VAL A 305 -3.52 13.67 2.59
CA VAL A 305 -4.48 12.62 2.21
C VAL A 305 -3.70 11.49 1.60
N TRP A 306 -4.15 10.28 1.78
CA TRP A 306 -3.58 9.08 1.20
C TRP A 306 -4.67 8.21 0.58
N ALA A 307 -4.31 7.43 -0.41
CA ALA A 307 -5.18 6.42 -1.00
C ALA A 307 -4.34 5.22 -1.43
N ASP A 308 -4.73 4.03 -1.02
CA ASP A 308 -4.13 2.84 -1.58
C ASP A 308 -4.57 2.65 -3.02
N ALA A 309 -3.61 2.36 -3.86
CA ALA A 309 -3.76 2.27 -5.29
C ALA A 309 -3.46 0.85 -5.77
N LEU A 310 -4.52 0.05 -5.95
CA LEU A 310 -4.38 -1.34 -6.38
C LEU A 310 -3.90 -1.39 -7.83
N CYS A 311 -2.85 -2.13 -8.09
CA CYS A 311 -2.30 -2.28 -9.43
C CYS A 311 -1.90 -3.73 -9.74
N VAL A 312 -1.97 -4.08 -11.03
CA VAL A 312 -1.62 -5.40 -11.54
C VAL A 312 -0.16 -5.37 -11.99
N PRO A 313 0.74 -6.17 -11.38
CA PRO A 313 2.12 -6.27 -11.84
C PRO A 313 2.20 -6.62 -13.33
N LYS A 314 3.23 -6.09 -14.03
CA LYS A 314 3.38 -6.26 -15.48
C LYS A 314 3.34 -7.73 -15.91
N ASN A 315 3.98 -8.59 -15.13
CA ASN A 315 4.08 -10.02 -15.42
C ASN A 315 3.25 -10.87 -14.45
N ALA A 316 2.10 -10.35 -14.00
CA ALA A 316 1.18 -11.09 -13.15
C ALA A 316 0.79 -12.42 -13.79
N PRO A 317 0.84 -13.54 -13.04
CA PRO A 317 0.50 -14.87 -13.60
C PRO A 317 -0.96 -14.97 -14.08
N ASN A 318 -1.88 -14.27 -13.41
CA ASN A 318 -3.31 -14.37 -13.65
C ASN A 318 -3.97 -12.97 -13.79
N PRO A 319 -3.60 -12.16 -14.81
CA PRO A 319 -4.07 -10.78 -14.92
C PRO A 319 -5.59 -10.66 -15.08
N TYR A 320 -6.24 -11.60 -15.77
CA TYR A 320 -7.70 -11.63 -15.85
C TYR A 320 -8.35 -11.80 -14.48
N ALA A 321 -7.88 -12.76 -13.68
CA ALA A 321 -8.43 -13.00 -12.34
C ALA A 321 -8.16 -11.84 -11.39
N ALA A 322 -7.03 -11.15 -11.54
CA ALA A 322 -6.73 -9.91 -10.82
C ALA A 322 -7.77 -8.82 -11.13
N HIS A 323 -8.14 -8.63 -12.41
CA HIS A 323 -9.20 -7.67 -12.77
C HIS A 323 -10.57 -8.08 -12.22
N VAL A 324 -10.92 -9.37 -12.27
CA VAL A 324 -12.18 -9.86 -11.68
C VAL A 324 -12.20 -9.61 -10.17
N PHE A 325 -11.04 -9.71 -9.49
CA PHE A 325 -10.95 -9.42 -8.08
C PHE A 325 -10.99 -7.90 -7.80
N LEU A 326 -10.33 -7.08 -8.60
CA LEU A 326 -10.45 -5.62 -8.53
C LEU A 326 -11.89 -5.16 -8.66
N ASP A 327 -12.62 -5.66 -9.66
CA ASP A 327 -14.03 -5.34 -9.86
C ASP A 327 -14.90 -5.78 -8.67
N PHE A 328 -14.62 -6.96 -8.14
CA PHE A 328 -15.31 -7.50 -6.96
C PHE A 328 -15.13 -6.60 -5.73
N LEU A 329 -13.92 -6.06 -5.51
CA LEU A 329 -13.63 -5.16 -4.39
C LEU A 329 -14.39 -3.83 -4.47
N LEU A 330 -14.77 -3.40 -5.67
CA LEU A 330 -15.55 -2.18 -5.92
C LEU A 330 -17.08 -2.39 -5.80
N ASN A 331 -17.54 -3.60 -5.49
CA ASN A 331 -18.94 -3.83 -5.14
C ASN A 331 -19.23 -3.14 -3.79
N PRO A 332 -20.33 -2.36 -3.66
CA PRO A 332 -20.64 -1.61 -2.43
C PRO A 332 -20.69 -2.45 -1.16
N GLU A 333 -21.27 -3.66 -1.21
CA GLU A 333 -21.34 -4.55 -0.05
C GLU A 333 -19.96 -5.08 0.34
N VAL A 334 -19.11 -5.36 -0.63
CA VAL A 334 -17.73 -5.84 -0.42
C VAL A 334 -16.86 -4.72 0.14
N ALA A 335 -16.98 -3.52 -0.43
CA ALA A 335 -16.29 -2.33 0.04
C ALA A 335 -16.67 -1.99 1.49
N ALA A 336 -17.97 -2.04 1.81
CA ALA A 336 -18.45 -1.84 3.18
C ALA A 336 -17.94 -2.90 4.17
N GLU A 337 -17.91 -4.19 3.78
CA GLU A 337 -17.39 -5.25 4.64
C GLU A 337 -15.90 -5.04 4.95
N ASN A 338 -15.10 -4.61 3.96
CA ASN A 338 -13.69 -4.28 4.18
C ASN A 338 -13.55 -3.03 5.06
N ALA A 339 -14.31 -1.97 4.80
CA ALA A 339 -14.31 -0.75 5.59
C ALA A 339 -14.70 -1.01 7.06
N ASN A 340 -15.73 -1.85 7.30
CA ASN A 340 -16.14 -2.26 8.64
C ASN A 340 -15.05 -3.08 9.36
N ASN A 341 -14.20 -3.80 8.62
CA ASN A 341 -13.11 -4.59 9.19
C ASN A 341 -11.89 -3.75 9.53
N THR A 342 -11.56 -2.77 8.69
CA THR A 342 -10.32 -1.98 8.80
C THR A 342 -10.51 -0.65 9.55
N GLY A 343 -11.72 -0.09 9.51
CA GLY A 343 -12.00 1.25 10.01
C GLY A 343 -11.72 2.38 9.01
N TYR A 344 -11.09 2.10 7.86
CA TYR A 344 -10.79 3.10 6.84
C TYR A 344 -11.96 3.37 5.89
N GLN A 345 -11.91 4.52 5.20
CA GLN A 345 -12.95 4.94 4.28
C GLN A 345 -12.83 4.22 2.93
N PRO A 346 -13.90 3.61 2.41
CA PRO A 346 -13.87 3.04 1.07
C PRO A 346 -14.05 4.15 0.03
N VAL A 347 -13.42 4.00 -1.13
CA VAL A 347 -13.61 4.92 -2.28
C VAL A 347 -14.98 4.80 -2.91
N VAL A 348 -15.71 3.73 -2.62
CA VAL A 348 -17.06 3.44 -3.11
C VAL A 348 -18.08 4.11 -2.20
N GLU A 349 -18.61 5.27 -2.60
CA GLU A 349 -19.58 6.04 -1.78
C GLU A 349 -20.89 5.27 -1.51
N ALA A 350 -21.32 4.43 -2.43
CA ALA A 350 -22.50 3.58 -2.26
C ALA A 350 -22.36 2.58 -1.10
N ALA A 351 -21.15 2.38 -0.57
CA ALA A 351 -20.88 1.55 0.61
C ALA A 351 -21.26 2.27 1.93
N ASP A 352 -21.32 3.60 1.97
CA ASP A 352 -21.48 4.39 3.19
C ASP A 352 -22.73 4.00 4.03
N PRO A 353 -23.92 3.76 3.45
CA PRO A 353 -25.07 3.33 4.22
C PRO A 353 -24.89 1.96 4.89
N LEU A 354 -23.94 1.15 4.40
CA LEU A 354 -23.65 -0.20 4.88
C LEU A 354 -22.52 -0.22 5.93
N ILE A 355 -21.85 0.90 6.14
CA ILE A 355 -20.84 1.05 7.20
C ILE A 355 -21.54 1.09 8.56
N THR A 356 -21.20 0.17 9.44
CA THR A 356 -21.87 0.00 10.73
C THR A 356 -21.42 1.02 11.77
N SER A 357 -20.15 1.47 11.72
CA SER A 357 -19.63 2.48 12.63
C SER A 357 -20.17 3.87 12.31
N LEU A 358 -20.98 4.42 13.23
CA LEU A 358 -21.45 5.81 13.15
C LEU A 358 -20.28 6.80 13.20
N VAL A 359 -19.22 6.47 13.94
CA VAL A 359 -18.02 7.29 14.06
C VAL A 359 -17.31 7.36 12.70
N GLN A 360 -17.10 6.22 12.06
CA GLN A 360 -16.46 6.15 10.74
C GLN A 360 -17.23 6.98 9.70
N ARG A 361 -18.55 6.84 9.66
CA ARG A 361 -19.41 7.65 8.76
C ARG A 361 -19.34 9.15 9.07
N ALA A 362 -19.32 9.52 10.35
CA ALA A 362 -19.26 10.91 10.78
C ALA A 362 -17.90 11.57 10.51
N MET A 363 -16.84 10.78 10.42
CA MET A 363 -15.46 11.22 10.18
C MET A 363 -15.06 11.12 8.70
N ARG A 364 -15.96 10.70 7.80
CA ARG A 364 -15.68 10.68 6.37
C ARG A 364 -15.40 12.12 5.89
N PRO A 365 -14.25 12.37 5.25
CA PRO A 365 -13.93 13.68 4.69
C PRO A 365 -14.97 14.08 3.62
N THR A 366 -15.41 15.33 3.67
CA THR A 366 -16.23 15.89 2.58
C THR A 366 -15.37 16.08 1.32
N PRO A 367 -15.99 16.21 0.11
CA PRO A 367 -15.23 16.51 -1.11
C PRO A 367 -14.35 17.78 -0.98
N ASP A 368 -14.86 18.85 -0.35
CA ASP A 368 -14.07 20.07 -0.11
C ASP A 368 -12.88 19.83 0.82
N GLN A 369 -13.04 18.99 1.83
CA GLN A 369 -11.95 18.60 2.70
C GLN A 369 -10.91 17.77 1.92
N LEU A 370 -11.32 16.80 1.11
CA LEU A 370 -10.38 16.04 0.27
C LEU A 370 -9.62 16.94 -0.70
N ALA A 371 -10.29 17.90 -1.33
CA ALA A 371 -9.68 18.85 -2.25
C ALA A 371 -8.63 19.78 -1.59
N ASN A 372 -8.73 20.01 -0.27
CA ASN A 372 -7.76 20.77 0.52
C ASN A 372 -6.60 19.92 1.06
N GLY A 373 -6.67 18.61 0.95
CA GLY A 373 -5.59 17.68 1.31
C GLY A 373 -4.56 17.56 0.19
N LEU A 374 -3.35 17.15 0.55
CA LEU A 374 -2.27 16.91 -0.41
C LEU A 374 -1.78 15.47 -0.33
N TYR A 375 -1.77 14.79 -1.47
CA TYR A 375 -1.13 13.48 -1.59
C TYR A 375 0.39 13.62 -1.45
N ILE A 376 1.02 12.66 -0.78
CA ILE A 376 2.47 12.50 -0.82
C ILE A 376 2.84 12.03 -2.23
N LYS A 377 3.96 12.56 -2.75
CA LYS A 377 4.48 12.24 -4.09
C LYS A 377 5.87 11.62 -3.98
N ASP A 378 6.20 10.81 -4.97
CA ASP A 378 7.58 10.41 -5.19
C ASP A 378 8.40 11.64 -5.63
N LEU A 379 9.45 11.94 -4.87
CA LEU A 379 10.36 13.07 -5.12
C LEU A 379 11.67 12.62 -5.78
N GLY A 380 11.73 11.38 -6.25
CA GLY A 380 12.94 10.83 -6.85
C GLY A 380 14.12 10.88 -5.89
N ASP A 381 15.27 11.37 -6.37
CA ASP A 381 16.50 11.46 -5.55
C ASP A 381 16.33 12.34 -4.30
N PHE A 382 15.37 13.28 -4.30
CA PHE A 382 15.14 14.16 -3.16
C PHE A 382 14.49 13.46 -1.94
N ASN A 383 13.94 12.26 -2.09
CA ASN A 383 13.47 11.43 -0.96
C ASN A 383 14.60 11.21 0.06
N ALA A 384 15.85 11.07 -0.39
CA ALA A 384 17.01 10.93 0.50
C ALA A 384 17.23 12.15 1.42
N ALA A 385 16.82 13.35 1.01
CA ALA A 385 16.90 14.55 1.85
C ALA A 385 15.90 14.48 3.01
N TYR A 386 14.68 14.00 2.79
CA TYR A 386 13.69 13.78 3.85
C TYR A 386 14.16 12.71 4.85
N GLU A 387 14.75 11.63 4.38
CA GLU A 387 15.36 10.61 5.24
C GLU A 387 16.49 11.17 6.10
N ALA A 388 17.34 12.02 5.53
CA ALA A 388 18.42 12.67 6.26
C ALA A 388 17.85 13.65 7.32
N ALA A 389 16.86 14.46 6.97
CA ALA A 389 16.17 15.38 7.85
C ALA A 389 15.52 14.65 9.04
N TYR A 390 14.77 13.57 8.78
CA TYR A 390 14.19 12.71 9.80
C TYR A 390 15.25 12.16 10.76
N LYS A 391 16.36 11.61 10.24
CA LYS A 391 17.48 11.13 11.06
C LYS A 391 18.09 12.22 11.93
N ASN A 392 18.16 13.46 11.42
CA ASN A 392 18.63 14.61 12.19
C ASN A 392 17.69 14.94 13.35
N VAL A 393 16.37 14.97 13.11
CA VAL A 393 15.37 15.16 14.18
C VAL A 393 15.49 14.07 15.24
N LYS A 394 15.61 12.79 14.83
CA LYS A 394 15.67 11.66 15.76
C LYS A 394 16.96 11.65 16.60
N LYS A 395 18.05 12.23 16.11
CA LYS A 395 19.34 12.33 16.86
C LYS A 395 19.41 13.52 17.79
N ALA A 396 18.78 14.66 17.45
CA ALA A 396 18.80 15.87 18.27
C ALA A 396 18.18 15.65 19.66
#